data_638ecc9891a4574e1d6d7cc399136782
#
_entry.id   638ecc9891a4574e1d6d7cc399136782
#
_cell.length_a   1.000
_cell.length_b   1.000
_cell.length_c   1.000
_cell.angle_alpha   90.00
_cell.angle_beta   90.00
_cell.angle_gamma   90.00
#
_symmetry.space_group_name_H-M   'P 1'
#
loop_
_entity.id
_entity.type
_entity.pdbx_description
1 polymer ?
#
loop_
_entity_poly.entity_id
_entity_poly.type
_entity_poly.pdbx_seq_one_letter_code
_entity_poly.pdbx_strand_id
1 'polypeptide(L)'
;MENSSNTTNLIKNVPESILSKLNFMSKVSKNASEVIEVIVLYGENFERVNEYVNSIGAKLQDLGYGYGIVTIKATDVDKLAQNPDLQYIELPASLYFSDAASNRASCIDRSRSTYDVSGRGIIIGFVDSGIDYTHPAFRNEDGTTRIEYIYDLSLEGAIYDKNQINQALKNQDPFSIVPSYDVIEHGTHVAGIACAGGKIDAKYYGVAPNSSIIMVKSARGNFTLSTQVMRGLKFLVDKANELKMPLVVNLSLSTNDGAHKGTSLLEQYINTVSTLERITIVVAAGNEGSAAHHVGGVIEEENIIKFNVAEDETAVVINLYKSILSKISIELITPVGGTTGAVIVEEGYKEGVISRNRYQIYNTGPRPFDINGEIGISLISGGNFILSGEWTIIIRLIDKYKGIYQMWLPIAEGLNEKTKFLSPTITNTLGIPATVNSVISVGSYNYVTRMISPFSGRGVPTIYGEVKPDVVAPGEGITSAIPNESFDTKTGTSMAAPHVAGICGLMMEWGIIKENDPFLYGNRLKYYLIMGARRDRADVVYPDISWGYGEVCASNSFEEVIDALNIISTAGPQFREEKVLTQYNEYNIGKLFIRRPHM
;
A
#
# COMPACT_ATOMS: atom_id res chain seq x y z
N MET A 1 11.22 -0.86 52.94
CA MET A 1 10.55 -2.20 52.81
C MET A 1 9.15 -1.99 52.31
N GLU A 2 8.75 -2.80 51.32
CA GLU A 2 7.38 -2.90 50.80
C GLU A 2 6.92 -1.72 49.92
N ASN A 3 6.50 -1.82 48.68
CA ASN A 3 6.10 -2.96 47.85
C ASN A 3 6.30 -2.59 46.38
N SER A 4 7.21 -3.18 45.72
CA SER A 4 7.33 -3.15 44.26
C SER A 4 6.97 -4.55 43.72
N SER A 5 5.73 -4.89 43.74
CA SER A 5 5.24 -6.08 43.07
C SER A 5 3.73 -5.96 42.92
N ASN A 6 3.25 -5.63 41.71
CA ASN A 6 1.94 -6.01 41.15
C ASN A 6 1.51 -5.16 39.96
N THR A 7 2.43 -4.64 39.15
CA THR A 7 2.06 -3.98 37.87
C THR A 7 2.34 -4.84 36.63
N THR A 8 2.77 -6.10 36.80
CA THR A 8 3.25 -6.93 35.69
C THR A 8 2.18 -7.82 35.04
N ASN A 9 0.91 -7.74 35.43
CA ASN A 9 -0.11 -8.70 34.99
C ASN A 9 -1.30 -8.14 34.18
N LEU A 10 -1.27 -6.88 33.70
CA LEU A 10 -2.40 -6.29 32.98
C LEU A 10 -2.09 -5.74 31.60
N ILE A 11 -0.84 -5.84 31.11
CA ILE A 11 -0.46 -5.43 29.77
C ILE A 11 -0.52 -6.64 28.83
N LYS A 12 -1.71 -7.15 28.56
CA LYS A 12 -1.88 -8.32 27.66
C LYS A 12 -2.04 -7.95 26.19
N ASN A 13 -2.28 -6.70 25.82
CA ASN A 13 -2.77 -6.35 24.48
C ASN A 13 -1.93 -5.35 23.68
N VAL A 14 -0.85 -4.82 24.25
CA VAL A 14 0.13 -4.03 23.48
C VAL A 14 1.49 -4.64 23.70
N PRO A 15 2.15 -5.11 22.64
CA PRO A 15 3.52 -5.58 22.77
C PRO A 15 4.40 -4.49 23.39
N GLU A 16 5.23 -4.85 24.36
CA GLU A 16 6.20 -3.98 25.03
C GLU A 16 7.09 -3.22 24.02
N SER A 17 7.15 -3.71 22.82
CA SER A 17 7.80 -3.16 21.64
C SER A 17 7.10 -1.95 21.01
N ILE A 18 5.75 -1.87 21.03
CA ILE A 18 5.06 -0.64 20.60
C ILE A 18 5.33 0.45 21.62
N LEU A 19 5.30 0.09 22.89
CA LEU A 19 5.72 0.98 23.98
C LEU A 19 7.19 1.38 23.81
N SER A 20 8.07 0.50 23.36
CA SER A 20 9.48 0.81 23.10
C SER A 20 9.70 1.63 21.83
N LYS A 21 8.94 1.37 20.76
CA LYS A 21 8.93 2.19 19.54
C LYS A 21 8.36 3.59 19.80
N LEU A 22 7.34 3.69 20.67
CA LEU A 22 6.75 4.94 21.14
C LEU A 22 7.64 5.67 22.13
N ASN A 23 8.28 4.97 23.08
CA ASN A 23 9.30 5.51 23.95
C ASN A 23 10.53 5.99 23.17
N PHE A 24 10.84 5.36 22.04
CA PHE A 24 11.81 5.84 21.08
C PHE A 24 11.37 7.15 20.43
N MET A 25 10.16 7.23 19.89
CA MET A 25 9.63 8.45 19.26
C MET A 25 9.48 9.59 20.29
N SER A 26 9.05 9.30 21.52
CA SER A 26 8.97 10.30 22.59
C SER A 26 10.33 10.78 23.11
N LYS A 27 11.37 9.94 22.99
CA LYS A 27 12.76 10.31 23.36
C LYS A 27 13.50 10.98 22.21
N VAL A 28 13.12 10.74 20.94
CA VAL A 28 13.64 11.43 19.75
C VAL A 28 12.96 12.78 19.58
N SER A 29 11.68 12.90 19.92
CA SER A 29 10.99 14.18 20.02
C SER A 29 11.46 14.93 21.26
N LYS A 30 12.10 16.07 21.08
CA LYS A 30 12.55 16.96 22.16
C LYS A 30 11.40 17.64 22.92
N ASN A 31 10.14 17.36 22.55
CA ASN A 31 8.94 17.96 23.14
C ASN A 31 7.99 16.89 23.70
N ALA A 32 7.87 16.83 25.02
CA ALA A 32 6.92 15.97 25.75
C ALA A 32 5.41 16.26 25.45
N SER A 33 5.12 17.22 24.58
CA SER A 33 3.76 17.62 24.17
C SER A 33 3.38 17.15 22.76
N GLU A 34 4.19 16.31 22.11
CA GLU A 34 3.90 15.86 20.76
C GLU A 34 2.67 14.96 20.72
N VAL A 35 1.72 15.34 19.89
CA VAL A 35 0.52 14.56 19.59
C VAL A 35 0.82 13.65 18.43
N ILE A 36 0.56 12.36 18.59
CA ILE A 36 0.76 11.32 17.56
C ILE A 36 -0.55 10.66 17.19
N GLU A 37 -0.53 9.98 16.07
CA GLU A 37 -1.61 9.10 15.62
C GLU A 37 -1.17 7.64 15.76
N VAL A 38 -2.09 6.79 16.18
CA VAL A 38 -1.91 5.33 16.19
C VAL A 38 -3.12 4.66 15.54
N ILE A 39 -2.88 3.55 14.87
CA ILE A 39 -3.94 2.72 14.29
C ILE A 39 -4.38 1.72 15.37
N VAL A 40 -5.68 1.56 15.54
CA VAL A 40 -6.25 0.62 16.51
C VAL A 40 -7.21 -0.35 15.85
N LEU A 41 -7.20 -1.59 16.34
CA LEU A 41 -8.17 -2.62 16.01
C LEU A 41 -8.99 -2.88 17.28
N TYR A 42 -10.31 -2.64 17.25
CA TYR A 42 -11.21 -2.76 18.41
C TYR A 42 -12.44 -3.67 18.14
N GLY A 43 -12.57 -4.22 16.94
CA GLY A 43 -13.70 -5.07 16.59
C GLY A 43 -15.05 -4.36 16.62
N GLU A 44 -16.01 -4.89 17.38
CA GLU A 44 -17.39 -4.38 17.43
C GLU A 44 -17.66 -3.38 18.58
N ASN A 45 -16.68 -3.11 19.43
CA ASN A 45 -16.86 -2.36 20.69
C ASN A 45 -16.62 -0.85 20.56
N PHE A 46 -16.99 -0.22 19.45
CA PHE A 46 -16.70 1.19 19.16
C PHE A 46 -17.08 2.13 20.33
N GLU A 47 -18.32 2.08 20.82
CA GLU A 47 -18.82 3.01 21.85
C GLU A 47 -17.97 2.97 23.13
N ARG A 48 -17.65 1.76 23.62
CA ARG A 48 -16.83 1.60 24.83
C ARG A 48 -15.40 2.10 24.64
N VAL A 49 -14.82 1.82 23.45
CA VAL A 49 -13.46 2.28 23.13
C VAL A 49 -13.45 3.80 22.98
N ASN A 50 -14.45 4.39 22.33
CA ASN A 50 -14.58 5.83 22.15
C ASN A 50 -14.76 6.56 23.49
N GLU A 51 -15.59 6.06 24.39
CA GLU A 51 -15.74 6.60 25.75
C GLU A 51 -14.41 6.56 26.52
N TYR A 52 -13.69 5.44 26.45
CA TYR A 52 -12.41 5.31 27.12
C TYR A 52 -11.36 6.26 26.53
N VAL A 53 -11.23 6.31 25.19
CA VAL A 53 -10.28 7.20 24.49
C VAL A 53 -10.54 8.66 24.87
N ASN A 54 -11.79 9.08 24.91
CA ASN A 54 -12.17 10.43 25.34
C ASN A 54 -11.82 10.68 26.82
N SER A 55 -11.98 9.67 27.69
CA SER A 55 -11.67 9.79 29.13
C SER A 55 -10.19 10.03 29.42
N ILE A 56 -9.29 9.58 28.54
CA ILE A 56 -7.84 9.81 28.63
C ILE A 56 -7.37 11.05 27.86
N GLY A 57 -8.31 11.86 27.35
CA GLY A 57 -8.00 13.11 26.63
C GLY A 57 -7.50 12.91 25.20
N ALA A 58 -7.76 11.75 24.61
CA ALA A 58 -7.46 11.43 23.22
C ALA A 58 -8.72 11.52 22.34
N LYS A 59 -8.58 11.35 21.02
CA LYS A 59 -9.69 11.33 20.06
C LYS A 59 -9.62 10.08 19.20
N LEU A 60 -10.73 9.36 19.08
CA LEU A 60 -10.89 8.23 18.17
C LEU A 60 -11.62 8.68 16.90
N GLN A 61 -11.03 8.36 15.76
CA GLN A 61 -11.68 8.40 14.46
C GLN A 61 -12.03 6.98 14.02
N ASP A 62 -13.30 6.67 13.89
CA ASP A 62 -13.76 5.40 13.36
C ASP A 62 -13.52 5.31 11.83
N LEU A 63 -12.90 4.21 11.40
CA LEU A 63 -12.71 3.88 9.98
C LEU A 63 -13.70 2.80 9.50
N GLY A 64 -14.56 2.31 10.39
CA GLY A 64 -15.42 1.16 10.15
C GLY A 64 -14.69 -0.18 10.28
N TYR A 65 -15.45 -1.26 10.20
CA TYR A 65 -14.93 -2.64 10.19
C TYR A 65 -14.06 -3.01 11.40
N GLY A 66 -14.22 -2.30 12.51
CA GLY A 66 -13.43 -2.50 13.74
C GLY A 66 -12.08 -1.81 13.76
N TYR A 67 -11.77 -0.95 12.78
CA TYR A 67 -10.53 -0.18 12.72
C TYR A 67 -10.77 1.30 13.10
N GLY A 68 -9.78 1.91 13.74
CA GLY A 68 -9.80 3.33 14.06
C GLY A 68 -8.41 3.96 14.11
N ILE A 69 -8.39 5.28 14.10
CA ILE A 69 -7.20 6.09 14.33
C ILE A 69 -7.39 6.84 15.63
N VAL A 70 -6.46 6.68 16.56
CA VAL A 70 -6.45 7.44 17.82
C VAL A 70 -5.38 8.52 17.75
N THR A 71 -5.82 9.76 17.91
CA THR A 71 -4.94 10.93 18.08
C THR A 71 -4.70 11.15 19.57
N ILE A 72 -3.47 11.00 20.03
CA ILE A 72 -3.11 10.96 21.44
C ILE A 72 -1.74 11.58 21.69
N LYS A 73 -1.50 12.08 22.91
CA LYS A 73 -0.14 12.49 23.30
C LYS A 73 0.74 11.24 23.40
N ALA A 74 1.96 11.33 22.89
CA ALA A 74 2.92 10.21 22.91
C ALA A 74 3.14 9.65 24.33
N THR A 75 3.07 10.51 25.36
CA THR A 75 3.19 10.13 26.78
C THR A 75 2.00 9.36 27.34
N ASP A 76 0.85 9.37 26.66
CA ASP A 76 -0.39 8.79 27.17
C ASP A 76 -0.78 7.49 26.46
N VAL A 77 0.06 7.01 25.53
CA VAL A 77 -0.20 5.75 24.77
C VAL A 77 -0.26 4.53 25.69
N ASP A 78 0.53 4.51 26.77
CA ASP A 78 0.47 3.47 27.80
C ASP A 78 -0.94 3.36 28.42
N LYS A 79 -1.65 4.49 28.56
CA LYS A 79 -3.03 4.50 29.04
C LYS A 79 -3.96 3.89 28.01
N LEU A 80 -3.77 4.22 26.74
CA LEU A 80 -4.56 3.63 25.65
C LEU A 80 -4.41 2.11 25.63
N ALA A 81 -3.20 1.61 25.83
CA ALA A 81 -2.86 0.20 25.88
C ALA A 81 -3.57 -0.61 26.99
N GLN A 82 -4.07 0.05 28.02
CA GLN A 82 -4.78 -0.59 29.12
C GLN A 82 -6.26 -0.91 28.80
N ASN A 83 -6.78 -0.45 27.67
CA ASN A 83 -8.15 -0.74 27.29
C ASN A 83 -8.31 -2.21 26.83
N PRO A 84 -9.12 -3.03 27.50
CA PRO A 84 -9.28 -4.44 27.17
C PRO A 84 -10.06 -4.69 25.86
N ASP A 85 -10.77 -3.70 25.34
CA ASP A 85 -11.53 -3.79 24.10
C ASP A 85 -10.66 -3.49 22.87
N LEU A 86 -9.43 -2.99 23.04
CA LEU A 86 -8.45 -2.85 21.97
C LEU A 86 -7.74 -4.19 21.75
N GLN A 87 -7.89 -4.73 20.55
CA GLN A 87 -7.25 -5.99 20.15
C GLN A 87 -5.78 -5.76 19.75
N TYR A 88 -5.49 -4.62 19.12
CA TYR A 88 -4.15 -4.27 18.67
C TYR A 88 -3.99 -2.76 18.46
N ILE A 89 -2.76 -2.27 18.63
CA ILE A 89 -2.34 -0.89 18.36
C ILE A 89 -1.09 -0.95 17.49
N GLU A 90 -1.05 -0.15 16.43
CA GLU A 90 0.08 -0.04 15.49
C GLU A 90 0.46 1.43 15.27
N LEU A 91 1.77 1.70 15.18
CA LEU A 91 2.26 3.00 14.74
C LEU A 91 2.10 3.14 13.22
N PRO A 92 1.74 4.33 12.73
CA PRO A 92 1.62 4.55 11.29
C PRO A 92 2.99 4.40 10.60
N ALA A 93 3.03 3.62 9.51
CA ALA A 93 4.19 3.54 8.63
C ALA A 93 4.26 4.77 7.71
N SER A 94 5.46 5.19 7.34
CA SER A 94 5.69 6.21 6.30
C SER A 94 5.67 5.56 4.92
N LEU A 95 4.87 6.11 4.01
CA LEU A 95 4.76 5.66 2.63
C LEU A 95 5.20 6.81 1.70
N TYR A 96 5.94 6.49 0.64
CA TYR A 96 6.57 7.47 -0.24
C TYR A 96 6.02 7.36 -1.67
N PHE A 97 6.02 8.49 -2.39
CA PHE A 97 5.57 8.59 -3.77
C PHE A 97 6.75 8.44 -4.73
N SER A 98 6.52 7.85 -5.91
CA SER A 98 7.55 7.56 -6.92
C SER A 98 7.18 8.14 -8.29
N ASP A 99 8.14 8.40 -9.15
CA ASP A 99 7.98 9.15 -10.39
C ASP A 99 7.82 8.33 -11.69
N ALA A 100 7.27 8.87 -12.66
CA ALA A 100 6.40 8.58 -13.81
C ALA A 100 6.82 8.33 -15.25
N ALA A 101 6.06 7.72 -16.16
CA ALA A 101 5.58 8.06 -17.52
C ALA A 101 5.16 7.08 -18.64
N SER A 102 4.20 7.07 -19.55
CA SER A 102 3.65 6.80 -20.94
C SER A 102 2.59 5.71 -21.27
N ASN A 103 1.65 6.00 -22.18
CA ASN A 103 0.25 5.53 -22.23
C ASN A 103 -0.17 4.58 -23.39
N ARG A 104 0.71 3.91 -24.17
CA ARG A 104 0.25 3.20 -25.39
C ARG A 104 0.33 1.67 -25.44
N ALA A 105 1.07 1.05 -24.55
CA ALA A 105 1.38 -0.39 -24.71
C ALA A 105 0.34 -1.35 -24.13
N SER A 106 -0.71 -0.84 -23.47
CA SER A 106 -1.68 -1.68 -22.73
C SER A 106 -2.98 -1.97 -23.49
N CYS A 107 -2.97 -1.93 -24.82
CA CYS A 107 -4.12 -2.21 -25.72
C CYS A 107 -5.38 -1.34 -25.48
N ILE A 108 -5.21 -0.11 -24.98
CA ILE A 108 -6.31 0.73 -24.47
C ILE A 108 -7.16 1.32 -25.59
N ASP A 109 -6.52 1.87 -26.64
CA ASP A 109 -7.23 2.58 -27.72
C ASP A 109 -8.21 1.64 -28.45
N ARG A 110 -7.78 0.40 -28.71
CA ARG A 110 -8.65 -0.64 -29.30
C ARG A 110 -9.84 -0.94 -28.41
N SER A 111 -9.62 -1.09 -27.11
CA SER A 111 -10.70 -1.43 -26.15
C SER A 111 -11.73 -0.32 -26.06
N ARG A 112 -11.28 0.94 -25.96
CA ARG A 112 -12.17 2.10 -25.90
C ARG A 112 -13.08 2.20 -27.12
N SER A 113 -12.54 2.02 -28.30
CA SER A 113 -13.32 2.08 -29.55
C SER A 113 -14.22 0.86 -29.75
N THR A 114 -13.74 -0.36 -29.44
CA THR A 114 -14.49 -1.59 -29.65
C THR A 114 -15.69 -1.72 -28.71
N TYR A 115 -15.52 -1.34 -27.43
CA TYR A 115 -16.54 -1.53 -26.40
C TYR A 115 -17.27 -0.23 -26.03
N ASP A 116 -16.93 0.88 -26.70
CA ASP A 116 -17.50 2.22 -26.45
C ASP A 116 -17.42 2.61 -24.97
N VAL A 117 -16.25 2.46 -24.36
CA VAL A 117 -15.99 2.76 -22.93
C VAL A 117 -14.99 3.90 -22.76
N SER A 118 -15.15 4.67 -21.69
CA SER A 118 -14.33 5.85 -21.42
C SER A 118 -14.22 6.19 -19.93
N GLY A 119 -14.78 5.34 -19.05
CA GLY A 119 -14.83 5.54 -17.60
C GLY A 119 -16.11 6.23 -17.10
N ARG A 120 -17.13 6.42 -17.96
CA ARG A 120 -18.39 7.08 -17.56
C ARG A 120 -19.09 6.33 -16.44
N GLY A 121 -19.57 7.06 -15.44
CA GLY A 121 -20.29 6.49 -14.30
C GLY A 121 -19.39 5.78 -13.27
N ILE A 122 -18.05 5.84 -13.46
CA ILE A 122 -17.06 5.27 -12.54
C ILE A 122 -16.29 6.39 -11.86
N ILE A 123 -16.04 6.23 -10.56
CA ILE A 123 -15.09 7.05 -9.82
C ILE A 123 -13.72 6.38 -9.86
N ILE A 124 -12.68 7.14 -10.23
CA ILE A 124 -11.30 6.77 -9.93
C ILE A 124 -10.83 7.67 -8.79
N GLY A 125 -10.57 7.03 -7.64
CA GLY A 125 -10.13 7.68 -6.41
C GLY A 125 -8.63 7.53 -6.21
N PHE A 126 -7.99 8.59 -5.74
CA PHE A 126 -6.56 8.64 -5.48
C PHE A 126 -6.28 9.01 -4.04
N VAL A 127 -5.30 8.36 -3.43
CA VAL A 127 -4.68 8.83 -2.18
C VAL A 127 -3.23 9.13 -2.52
N ASP A 128 -2.92 10.43 -2.72
CA ASP A 128 -1.67 10.85 -3.33
C ASP A 128 -1.23 12.25 -2.83
N SER A 129 -0.30 12.91 -3.54
CA SER A 129 0.25 14.22 -3.17
C SER A 129 -0.72 15.39 -3.38
N GLY A 130 -1.80 15.20 -4.14
CA GLY A 130 -2.76 16.22 -4.51
C GLY A 130 -3.12 16.17 -6.00
N ILE A 131 -3.83 17.19 -6.47
CA ILE A 131 -4.18 17.37 -7.88
C ILE A 131 -4.25 18.87 -8.19
N ASP A 132 -3.70 19.29 -9.31
CA ASP A 132 -4.01 20.59 -9.88
C ASP A 132 -5.40 20.54 -10.52
N TYR A 133 -6.43 20.92 -9.75
CA TYR A 133 -7.80 20.93 -10.21
C TYR A 133 -8.06 22.00 -11.29
N THR A 134 -7.13 22.95 -11.45
CA THR A 134 -7.23 23.98 -12.49
C THR A 134 -6.78 23.48 -13.87
N HIS A 135 -6.07 22.33 -13.91
CA HIS A 135 -5.57 21.77 -15.16
C HIS A 135 -6.72 21.35 -16.11
N PRO A 136 -6.67 21.74 -17.41
CA PRO A 136 -7.73 21.41 -18.38
C PRO A 136 -8.00 19.90 -18.54
N ALA A 137 -6.99 19.07 -18.28
CA ALA A 137 -7.09 17.60 -18.34
C ALA A 137 -8.14 16.99 -17.40
N PHE A 138 -8.56 17.71 -16.35
CA PHE A 138 -9.52 17.23 -15.37
C PHE A 138 -10.89 17.91 -15.47
N ARG A 139 -11.12 18.63 -16.58
CA ARG A 139 -12.39 19.31 -16.86
C ARG A 139 -13.18 18.60 -17.94
N ASN A 140 -14.47 18.85 -17.95
CA ASN A 140 -15.35 18.51 -19.07
C ASN A 140 -15.13 19.49 -20.24
N GLU A 141 -15.70 19.18 -21.42
CA GLU A 141 -15.63 20.07 -22.58
C GLU A 141 -16.29 21.44 -22.37
N ASP A 142 -17.28 21.52 -21.46
CA ASP A 142 -17.93 22.77 -21.07
C ASP A 142 -17.11 23.61 -20.07
N GLY A 143 -15.96 23.11 -19.63
CA GLY A 143 -15.06 23.74 -18.67
C GLY A 143 -15.36 23.46 -17.21
N THR A 144 -16.43 22.72 -16.89
CA THR A 144 -16.71 22.27 -15.52
C THR A 144 -15.76 21.14 -15.09
N THR A 145 -15.55 21.00 -13.77
CA THR A 145 -14.66 19.94 -13.26
C THR A 145 -15.28 18.55 -13.34
N ARG A 146 -14.44 17.53 -13.57
CA ARG A 146 -14.76 16.09 -13.35
C ARG A 146 -14.41 15.61 -11.95
N ILE A 147 -13.79 16.47 -11.13
CA ILE A 147 -13.44 16.16 -9.75
C ILE A 147 -14.69 16.33 -8.89
N GLU A 148 -15.16 15.25 -8.29
CA GLU A 148 -16.32 15.25 -7.39
C GLU A 148 -15.96 15.82 -6.02
N TYR A 149 -14.77 15.43 -5.48
CA TYR A 149 -14.27 15.91 -4.20
C TYR A 149 -12.74 15.99 -4.19
N ILE A 150 -12.21 16.96 -3.45
CA ILE A 150 -10.85 17.00 -2.94
C ILE A 150 -10.90 16.94 -1.41
N TYR A 151 -10.22 15.98 -0.81
CA TYR A 151 -10.01 15.89 0.62
C TYR A 151 -8.56 16.19 0.95
N ASP A 152 -8.27 17.38 1.46
CA ASP A 152 -6.92 17.84 1.75
C ASP A 152 -6.56 17.62 3.23
N LEU A 153 -5.83 16.55 3.49
CA LEU A 153 -5.37 16.18 4.84
C LEU A 153 -4.21 17.06 5.34
N SER A 154 -3.60 17.85 4.46
CA SER A 154 -2.57 18.84 4.86
C SER A 154 -3.17 20.14 5.39
N LEU A 155 -4.45 20.40 5.10
CA LEU A 155 -5.24 21.54 5.55
C LEU A 155 -6.29 21.13 6.60
N GLU A 156 -5.85 20.45 7.65
CA GLU A 156 -6.70 19.98 8.76
C GLU A 156 -7.90 19.13 8.31
N GLY A 157 -7.80 18.50 7.14
CA GLY A 157 -8.86 17.67 6.57
C GLY A 157 -9.96 18.48 5.87
N ALA A 158 -9.61 19.57 5.22
CA ALA A 158 -10.56 20.35 4.42
C ALA A 158 -11.11 19.54 3.25
N ILE A 159 -12.42 19.62 3.04
CA ILE A 159 -13.12 18.94 1.96
C ILE A 159 -13.72 19.99 1.03
N TYR A 160 -13.45 19.84 -0.27
CA TYR A 160 -13.98 20.68 -1.32
C TYR A 160 -14.82 19.84 -2.27
N ASP A 161 -16.07 20.19 -2.46
CA ASP A 161 -16.98 19.53 -3.38
C ASP A 161 -16.88 20.08 -4.80
N LYS A 162 -17.51 19.40 -5.74
CA LYS A 162 -17.58 19.78 -7.16
C LYS A 162 -18.09 21.21 -7.39
N ASN A 163 -19.05 21.69 -6.56
CA ASN A 163 -19.60 23.03 -6.71
C ASN A 163 -18.58 24.10 -6.31
N GLN A 164 -17.87 23.89 -5.20
CA GLN A 164 -16.81 24.78 -4.73
C GLN A 164 -15.65 24.82 -5.74
N ILE A 165 -15.27 23.67 -6.30
CA ILE A 165 -14.25 23.59 -7.34
C ILE A 165 -14.70 24.34 -8.59
N ASN A 166 -15.94 24.16 -9.05
CA ASN A 166 -16.49 24.90 -10.20
C ASN A 166 -16.61 26.40 -9.92
N GLN A 167 -16.86 26.81 -8.68
CA GLN A 167 -16.84 28.21 -8.28
C GLN A 167 -15.41 28.77 -8.35
N ALA A 168 -14.42 28.02 -7.84
CA ALA A 168 -13.00 28.38 -7.91
C ALA A 168 -12.54 28.56 -9.36
N LEU A 169 -12.89 27.63 -10.26
CA LEU A 169 -12.54 27.67 -11.68
C LEU A 169 -13.08 28.88 -12.44
N LYS A 170 -14.07 29.58 -11.89
CA LYS A 170 -14.63 30.85 -12.46
C LYS A 170 -13.96 32.09 -11.91
N ASN A 171 -13.11 31.95 -10.87
CA ASN A 171 -12.42 33.06 -10.22
C ASN A 171 -11.10 33.36 -10.93
N GLN A 172 -10.64 34.61 -10.89
CA GLN A 172 -9.31 35.00 -11.39
C GLN A 172 -8.17 34.36 -10.59
N ASP A 173 -8.38 34.14 -9.29
CA ASP A 173 -7.50 33.37 -8.41
C ASP A 173 -8.27 32.16 -7.84
N PRO A 174 -8.25 31.02 -8.53
CA PRO A 174 -8.93 29.81 -8.07
C PRO A 174 -8.51 29.36 -6.67
N PHE A 175 -7.24 29.49 -6.35
CA PHE A 175 -6.67 29.02 -5.08
C PHE A 175 -7.09 29.88 -3.87
N SER A 176 -7.65 31.07 -4.07
CA SER A 176 -8.29 31.85 -3.00
C SER A 176 -9.59 31.22 -2.50
N ILE A 177 -10.23 30.34 -3.29
CA ILE A 177 -11.49 29.65 -2.94
C ILE A 177 -11.20 28.20 -2.53
N VAL A 178 -10.39 27.47 -3.32
CA VAL A 178 -9.96 26.10 -3.03
C VAL A 178 -8.43 26.08 -2.94
N PRO A 179 -7.84 26.31 -1.75
CA PRO A 179 -6.39 26.45 -1.56
C PRO A 179 -5.66 25.11 -1.54
N SER A 180 -6.18 24.09 -2.19
CA SER A 180 -5.55 22.78 -2.32
C SER A 180 -4.85 22.66 -3.67
N TYR A 181 -3.54 22.41 -3.65
CA TYR A 181 -2.73 22.27 -4.85
C TYR A 181 -1.64 21.20 -4.66
N ASP A 182 -1.15 20.65 -5.76
CA ASP A 182 -0.16 19.58 -5.75
C ASP A 182 1.25 20.16 -5.93
N VAL A 183 2.01 20.26 -4.84
CA VAL A 183 3.39 20.80 -4.85
C VAL A 183 4.40 19.78 -5.36
N ILE A 184 4.08 18.48 -5.20
CA ILE A 184 4.99 17.37 -5.53
C ILE A 184 4.84 16.98 -7.00
N GLU A 185 3.72 17.37 -7.64
CA GLU A 185 3.37 17.06 -9.03
C GLU A 185 3.11 15.56 -9.30
N HIS A 186 3.18 14.74 -8.27
CA HIS A 186 3.01 13.29 -8.41
C HIS A 186 1.55 12.90 -8.60
N GLY A 187 0.65 13.34 -7.73
CA GLY A 187 -0.76 12.99 -7.79
C GLY A 187 -1.47 13.53 -9.03
N THR A 188 -1.11 14.75 -9.48
CA THR A 188 -1.58 15.32 -10.75
C THR A 188 -1.18 14.43 -11.92
N HIS A 189 0.07 13.99 -11.93
CA HIS A 189 0.61 13.13 -12.99
C HIS A 189 -0.07 11.75 -13.00
N VAL A 190 -0.19 11.11 -11.85
CA VAL A 190 -0.87 9.82 -11.66
C VAL A 190 -2.34 9.91 -12.09
N ALA A 191 -3.06 10.95 -11.65
CA ALA A 191 -4.43 11.19 -12.07
C ALA A 191 -4.56 11.43 -13.57
N GLY A 192 -3.57 12.10 -14.18
CA GLY A 192 -3.51 12.33 -15.61
C GLY A 192 -3.40 11.02 -16.41
N ILE A 193 -2.54 10.08 -16.00
CA ILE A 193 -2.42 8.78 -16.67
C ILE A 193 -3.76 8.03 -16.66
N ALA A 194 -4.45 8.00 -15.53
CA ALA A 194 -5.73 7.30 -15.43
C ALA A 194 -6.87 8.05 -16.11
N CYS A 195 -6.95 9.39 -15.93
CA CYS A 195 -8.19 10.15 -16.12
C CYS A 195 -8.08 11.38 -17.02
N ALA A 196 -6.90 11.78 -17.55
CA ALA A 196 -6.81 12.98 -18.38
C ALA A 196 -7.77 12.93 -19.57
N GLY A 197 -8.47 14.04 -19.83
CA GLY A 197 -9.48 14.15 -20.89
C GLY A 197 -9.87 15.61 -21.13
N GLY A 198 -11.10 15.86 -21.62
CA GLY A 198 -11.60 17.22 -21.85
C GLY A 198 -10.92 17.95 -23.03
N LYS A 199 -10.68 19.25 -22.88
CA LYS A 199 -10.13 20.11 -23.96
C LYS A 199 -8.61 20.13 -24.00
N ILE A 200 -7.97 18.97 -24.00
CA ILE A 200 -6.54 18.82 -24.25
C ILE A 200 -6.30 18.06 -25.55
N ASP A 201 -5.07 18.06 -26.05
CA ASP A 201 -4.70 17.20 -27.17
C ASP A 201 -4.92 15.73 -26.82
N ALA A 202 -5.62 15.00 -27.68
CA ALA A 202 -5.99 13.60 -27.44
C ALA A 202 -4.78 12.67 -27.22
N LYS A 203 -3.59 13.06 -27.67
CA LYS A 203 -2.35 12.32 -27.39
C LYS A 203 -1.99 12.26 -25.90
N TYR A 204 -2.54 13.17 -25.09
CA TYR A 204 -2.36 13.23 -23.63
C TYR A 204 -3.56 12.66 -22.85
N TYR A 205 -4.54 12.08 -23.54
CA TYR A 205 -5.67 11.46 -22.86
C TYR A 205 -5.21 10.29 -21.99
N GLY A 206 -5.76 10.24 -20.79
CA GLY A 206 -5.64 9.11 -19.89
C GLY A 206 -6.44 7.90 -20.38
N VAL A 207 -6.36 6.83 -19.64
CA VAL A 207 -7.02 5.56 -19.98
C VAL A 207 -8.55 5.69 -19.95
N ALA A 208 -9.10 6.33 -18.92
CA ALA A 208 -10.53 6.52 -18.67
C ALA A 208 -10.91 8.03 -18.64
N PRO A 209 -10.88 8.72 -19.79
CA PRO A 209 -10.94 10.19 -19.86
C PRO A 209 -12.27 10.81 -19.44
N ASN A 210 -13.33 10.03 -19.27
CA ASN A 210 -14.65 10.49 -18.83
C ASN A 210 -15.03 9.99 -17.42
N SER A 211 -14.09 9.42 -16.67
CA SER A 211 -14.33 9.05 -15.26
C SER A 211 -14.49 10.27 -14.37
N SER A 212 -15.29 10.12 -13.31
CA SER A 212 -15.28 11.04 -12.17
C SER A 212 -14.03 10.82 -11.33
N ILE A 213 -13.54 11.87 -10.67
CA ILE A 213 -12.28 11.85 -9.91
C ILE A 213 -12.58 12.24 -8.46
N ILE A 214 -11.99 11.52 -7.52
CA ILE A 214 -11.89 11.96 -6.11
C ILE A 214 -10.42 11.92 -5.73
N MET A 215 -9.90 13.06 -5.27
CA MET A 215 -8.51 13.15 -4.81
C MET A 215 -8.45 13.32 -3.29
N VAL A 216 -7.72 12.44 -2.64
CA VAL A 216 -7.29 12.62 -1.25
C VAL A 216 -5.84 13.04 -1.26
N LYS A 217 -5.58 14.28 -0.90
CA LYS A 217 -4.21 14.79 -0.72
C LYS A 217 -3.73 14.40 0.66
N SER A 218 -2.86 13.40 0.73
CA SER A 218 -2.35 12.81 1.97
C SER A 218 -0.91 13.19 2.29
N ALA A 219 -0.21 13.83 1.35
CA ALA A 219 1.22 14.12 1.45
C ALA A 219 1.57 15.11 2.58
N ARG A 220 2.70 14.81 3.24
CA ARG A 220 3.42 15.67 4.18
C ARG A 220 4.87 15.83 3.67
N GLY A 221 5.11 16.81 2.81
CA GLY A 221 6.33 16.82 2.00
C GLY A 221 6.30 15.69 0.98
N ASN A 222 7.37 14.91 0.89
CA ASN A 222 7.51 13.80 -0.06
C ASN A 222 7.02 12.42 0.46
N PHE A 223 6.36 12.37 1.61
CA PHE A 223 5.84 11.13 2.20
C PHE A 223 4.40 11.30 2.72
N THR A 224 3.75 10.19 3.02
CA THR A 224 2.48 10.12 3.75
C THR A 224 2.56 9.07 4.86
N LEU A 225 1.62 9.10 5.79
CA LEU A 225 1.50 8.10 6.85
C LEU A 225 0.40 7.08 6.51
N SER A 226 0.54 5.85 6.98
CA SER A 226 -0.48 4.81 6.84
C SER A 226 -1.84 5.25 7.39
N THR A 227 -1.87 6.06 8.46
CA THR A 227 -3.11 6.67 8.99
C THR A 227 -3.80 7.58 7.97
N GLN A 228 -3.05 8.36 7.19
CA GLN A 228 -3.62 9.22 6.16
C GLN A 228 -4.17 8.38 4.99
N VAL A 229 -3.48 7.29 4.64
CA VAL A 229 -3.97 6.36 3.60
C VAL A 229 -5.28 5.71 4.05
N MET A 230 -5.37 5.24 5.30
CA MET A 230 -6.60 4.65 5.84
C MET A 230 -7.77 5.66 5.88
N ARG A 231 -7.52 6.92 6.31
CA ARG A 231 -8.52 8.00 6.24
C ARG A 231 -8.96 8.26 4.81
N GLY A 232 -8.00 8.31 3.90
CA GLY A 232 -8.27 8.52 2.48
C GLY A 232 -9.15 7.43 1.89
N LEU A 233 -8.83 6.17 2.15
CA LEU A 233 -9.62 5.02 1.72
C LEU A 233 -11.05 5.07 2.27
N LYS A 234 -11.21 5.35 3.58
CA LYS A 234 -12.55 5.52 4.15
C LYS A 234 -13.33 6.62 3.44
N PHE A 235 -12.72 7.78 3.24
CA PHE A 235 -13.37 8.90 2.54
C PHE A 235 -13.81 8.52 1.13
N LEU A 236 -12.92 7.86 0.36
CA LEU A 236 -13.24 7.40 -1.00
C LEU A 236 -14.45 6.45 -1.00
N VAL A 237 -14.48 5.48 -0.10
CA VAL A 237 -15.58 4.52 0.04
C VAL A 237 -16.89 5.23 0.43
N ASP A 238 -16.85 6.11 1.43
CA ASP A 238 -18.02 6.86 1.88
C ASP A 238 -18.61 7.70 0.74
N LYS A 239 -17.76 8.41 -0.01
CA LYS A 239 -18.19 9.26 -1.12
C LYS A 239 -18.69 8.47 -2.33
N ALA A 240 -18.08 7.32 -2.64
CA ALA A 240 -18.58 6.42 -3.67
C ALA A 240 -19.97 5.89 -3.32
N ASN A 241 -20.21 5.53 -2.07
CA ASN A 241 -21.51 5.09 -1.57
C ASN A 241 -22.55 6.23 -1.60
N GLU A 242 -22.17 7.45 -1.19
CA GLU A 242 -23.03 8.65 -1.24
C GLU A 242 -23.45 8.95 -2.69
N LEU A 243 -22.50 8.89 -3.63
CA LEU A 243 -22.74 9.11 -5.06
C LEU A 243 -23.36 7.90 -5.76
N LYS A 244 -23.44 6.74 -5.10
CA LYS A 244 -23.91 5.45 -5.64
C LYS A 244 -23.15 5.01 -6.90
N MET A 245 -21.87 5.31 -6.97
CA MET A 245 -21.02 5.00 -8.12
C MET A 245 -19.99 3.93 -7.76
N PRO A 246 -19.66 3.03 -8.68
CA PRO A 246 -18.53 2.12 -8.53
C PRO A 246 -17.21 2.88 -8.38
N LEU A 247 -16.27 2.31 -7.61
CA LEU A 247 -15.01 2.93 -7.25
C LEU A 247 -13.81 2.08 -7.65
N VAL A 248 -12.88 2.69 -8.37
CA VAL A 248 -11.52 2.19 -8.51
C VAL A 248 -10.60 3.06 -7.66
N VAL A 249 -9.82 2.47 -6.78
CA VAL A 249 -8.81 3.21 -6.00
C VAL A 249 -7.43 2.94 -6.58
N ASN A 250 -6.67 4.00 -6.83
CA ASN A 250 -5.27 3.93 -7.19
C ASN A 250 -4.39 4.34 -6.00
N LEU A 251 -3.47 3.48 -5.61
CA LEU A 251 -2.45 3.72 -4.59
C LEU A 251 -1.06 3.64 -5.22
N SER A 252 -0.51 4.80 -5.59
CA SER A 252 0.83 4.92 -6.17
C SER A 252 1.86 5.31 -5.09
N LEU A 253 1.96 4.48 -4.05
CA LEU A 253 2.80 4.70 -2.87
C LEU A 253 3.23 3.36 -2.28
N SER A 254 4.36 3.34 -1.57
CA SER A 254 4.88 2.13 -0.94
C SER A 254 5.73 2.39 0.29
N THR A 255 5.96 1.34 1.08
CA THR A 255 6.92 1.29 2.18
C THR A 255 7.52 -0.11 2.31
N ASN A 256 8.70 -0.18 2.95
CA ASN A 256 9.30 -1.44 3.41
C ASN A 256 9.04 -1.73 4.90
N ASP A 257 8.25 -0.86 5.57
CA ASP A 257 7.95 -1.04 7.00
C ASP A 257 6.81 -2.04 7.19
N GLY A 258 7.17 -3.30 7.35
CA GLY A 258 6.24 -4.42 7.56
C GLY A 258 6.81 -5.76 7.11
N ALA A 259 6.01 -6.82 7.32
CA ALA A 259 6.41 -8.21 7.06
C ALA A 259 6.36 -8.63 5.58
N HIS A 260 5.90 -7.78 4.68
CA HIS A 260 5.66 -8.07 3.26
C HIS A 260 4.79 -9.32 3.01
N LYS A 261 3.75 -9.51 3.85
CA LYS A 261 2.87 -10.70 3.84
C LYS A 261 1.38 -10.34 3.92
N GLY A 262 1.01 -9.08 3.77
CA GLY A 262 -0.38 -8.65 3.95
C GLY A 262 -0.84 -8.58 5.41
N THR A 263 0.09 -8.48 6.38
CA THR A 263 -0.21 -8.65 7.81
C THR A 263 -0.10 -7.39 8.66
N SER A 264 0.33 -6.24 8.15
CA SER A 264 0.20 -4.95 8.84
C SER A 264 -1.26 -4.53 8.96
N LEU A 265 -1.62 -3.67 9.91
CA LEU A 265 -3.01 -3.18 10.03
C LEU A 265 -3.46 -2.39 8.80
N LEU A 266 -2.55 -1.65 8.15
CA LEU A 266 -2.81 -1.00 6.87
C LEU A 266 -3.20 -2.03 5.80
N GLU A 267 -2.41 -3.10 5.66
CA GLU A 267 -2.66 -4.15 4.66
C GLU A 267 -3.97 -4.89 4.92
N GLN A 268 -4.27 -5.20 6.19
CA GLN A 268 -5.53 -5.85 6.56
C GLN A 268 -6.74 -4.94 6.31
N TYR A 269 -6.62 -3.63 6.60
CA TYR A 269 -7.68 -2.67 6.30
C TYR A 269 -7.92 -2.57 4.78
N ILE A 270 -6.85 -2.47 3.99
CA ILE A 270 -6.94 -2.46 2.52
C ILE A 270 -7.58 -3.76 2.01
N ASN A 271 -7.18 -4.91 2.56
CA ASN A 271 -7.77 -6.20 2.21
C ASN A 271 -9.27 -6.22 2.51
N THR A 272 -9.69 -5.69 3.65
CA THR A 272 -11.11 -5.59 4.02
C THR A 272 -11.87 -4.69 3.05
N VAL A 273 -11.34 -3.49 2.75
CA VAL A 273 -11.97 -2.54 1.83
C VAL A 273 -12.07 -3.11 0.41
N SER A 274 -11.05 -3.83 -0.06
CA SER A 274 -11.04 -4.42 -1.41
C SER A 274 -12.08 -5.52 -1.64
N THR A 275 -12.65 -6.07 -0.56
CA THR A 275 -13.74 -7.06 -0.64
C THR A 275 -15.14 -6.45 -0.67
N LEU A 276 -15.26 -5.14 -0.55
CA LEU A 276 -16.53 -4.44 -0.60
C LEU A 276 -17.12 -4.43 -2.03
N GLU A 277 -18.44 -4.35 -2.09
CA GLU A 277 -19.16 -4.36 -3.35
C GLU A 277 -18.81 -3.16 -4.22
N ARG A 278 -18.59 -3.39 -5.52
CA ARG A 278 -18.25 -2.39 -6.55
C ARG A 278 -16.98 -1.60 -6.28
N ILE A 279 -16.04 -2.16 -5.51
CA ILE A 279 -14.73 -1.56 -5.25
C ILE A 279 -13.64 -2.42 -5.86
N THR A 280 -12.66 -1.77 -6.48
CA THR A 280 -11.42 -2.37 -6.98
C THR A 280 -10.25 -1.50 -6.53
N ILE A 281 -9.20 -2.10 -5.96
CA ILE A 281 -8.01 -1.38 -5.50
C ILE A 281 -6.81 -1.82 -6.32
N VAL A 282 -6.10 -0.84 -6.89
CA VAL A 282 -4.89 -1.02 -7.70
C VAL A 282 -3.71 -0.38 -6.96
N VAL A 283 -2.61 -1.09 -6.84
CA VAL A 283 -1.45 -0.68 -6.05
C VAL A 283 -0.16 -0.84 -6.85
N ALA A 284 0.69 0.16 -6.80
CA ALA A 284 2.03 0.10 -7.38
C ALA A 284 2.92 -0.92 -6.63
N ALA A 285 3.70 -1.70 -7.37
CA ALA A 285 4.58 -2.74 -6.81
C ALA A 285 5.76 -2.20 -5.96
N GLY A 286 6.02 -0.89 -6.02
CA GLY A 286 7.18 -0.26 -5.40
C GLY A 286 8.41 -0.27 -6.28
N ASN A 287 9.44 0.50 -5.90
CA ASN A 287 10.64 0.74 -6.73
C ASN A 287 11.92 0.12 -6.13
N GLU A 288 11.78 -0.88 -5.29
CA GLU A 288 12.86 -1.48 -4.51
C GLU A 288 13.61 -2.62 -5.22
N GLY A 289 13.22 -2.99 -6.45
CA GLY A 289 13.77 -4.13 -7.17
C GLY A 289 15.29 -4.11 -7.35
N SER A 290 15.90 -2.92 -7.49
CA SER A 290 17.36 -2.73 -7.63
C SER A 290 17.97 -1.86 -6.53
N ALA A 291 17.20 -1.44 -5.53
CA ALA A 291 17.66 -0.51 -4.49
C ALA A 291 18.65 -1.14 -3.49
N ALA A 292 18.74 -2.47 -3.47
CA ALA A 292 19.57 -3.22 -2.52
C ALA A 292 19.15 -3.04 -1.04
N HIS A 293 17.86 -2.86 -0.80
CA HIS A 293 17.29 -2.65 0.54
C HIS A 293 16.69 -3.91 1.16
N HIS A 294 16.87 -5.08 0.54
CA HIS A 294 16.41 -6.35 1.08
C HIS A 294 17.54 -7.39 1.12
N VAL A 295 17.58 -8.15 2.21
CA VAL A 295 18.38 -9.35 2.36
C VAL A 295 17.61 -10.42 3.10
N GLY A 296 17.68 -11.65 2.64
CA GLY A 296 17.04 -12.79 3.29
C GLY A 296 17.76 -14.09 3.02
N GLY A 297 17.51 -15.08 3.86
CA GLY A 297 18.14 -16.37 3.75
C GLY A 297 17.75 -17.35 4.85
N VAL A 298 18.46 -18.46 4.93
CA VAL A 298 18.35 -19.43 6.02
C VAL A 298 19.20 -18.96 7.19
N ILE A 299 18.67 -19.08 8.40
CA ILE A 299 19.44 -18.84 9.62
C ILE A 299 20.38 -20.02 9.82
N GLU A 300 21.67 -19.75 9.62
CA GLU A 300 22.75 -20.69 9.89
C GLU A 300 23.29 -20.51 11.32
N GLU A 301 24.35 -21.23 11.69
CA GLU A 301 25.01 -21.02 13.00
C GLU A 301 25.44 -19.56 13.18
N GLU A 302 25.93 -18.96 12.09
CA GLU A 302 26.27 -17.55 12.01
C GLU A 302 25.97 -17.00 10.60
N ASN A 303 25.22 -15.89 10.53
CA ASN A 303 25.00 -15.13 9.30
C ASN A 303 25.62 -13.74 9.47
N ILE A 304 26.49 -13.35 8.55
CA ILE A 304 27.14 -12.04 8.53
C ILE A 304 26.50 -11.20 7.43
N ILE A 305 25.80 -10.15 7.81
CA ILE A 305 25.12 -9.22 6.91
C ILE A 305 25.82 -7.87 6.97
N LYS A 306 26.33 -7.41 5.83
CA LYS A 306 27.01 -6.13 5.69
C LYS A 306 26.12 -5.13 4.97
N PHE A 307 26.10 -3.90 5.47
CA PHE A 307 25.40 -2.78 4.84
C PHE A 307 26.23 -1.50 4.98
N ASN A 308 26.07 -0.62 4.02
CA ASN A 308 26.70 0.70 4.05
C ASN A 308 25.72 1.73 4.61
N VAL A 309 26.20 2.66 5.42
CA VAL A 309 25.49 3.85 5.87
C VAL A 309 26.17 5.07 5.26
N ALA A 310 25.39 5.93 4.60
CA ALA A 310 25.87 7.17 3.98
C ALA A 310 26.29 8.22 5.05
N GLU A 311 26.94 9.30 4.58
CA GLU A 311 27.54 10.31 5.48
C GLU A 311 26.52 11.20 6.19
N ASP A 312 25.33 11.33 5.65
CA ASP A 312 24.27 12.27 6.07
C ASP A 312 23.06 11.60 6.74
N GLU A 313 23.15 10.30 7.05
CA GLU A 313 22.06 9.60 7.75
C GLU A 313 21.99 9.99 9.22
N THR A 314 20.81 10.40 9.67
CA THR A 314 20.53 10.73 11.07
C THR A 314 19.97 9.56 11.86
N ALA A 315 19.21 8.68 11.19
CA ALA A 315 18.65 7.46 11.72
C ALA A 315 18.49 6.42 10.61
N VAL A 316 18.74 5.15 10.91
CA VAL A 316 18.45 4.01 10.04
C VAL A 316 17.69 2.98 10.85
N VAL A 317 16.53 2.55 10.34
CA VAL A 317 15.72 1.49 10.95
C VAL A 317 15.72 0.28 10.03
N ILE A 318 16.08 -0.87 10.56
CA ILE A 318 16.11 -2.13 9.84
C ILE A 318 15.04 -3.04 10.44
N ASN A 319 14.12 -3.50 9.62
CA ASN A 319 13.08 -4.43 10.04
C ASN A 319 13.51 -5.86 9.70
N LEU A 320 13.61 -6.70 10.73
CA LEU A 320 13.95 -8.11 10.62
C LEU A 320 12.76 -8.99 11.02
N TYR A 321 12.43 -9.93 10.16
CA TYR A 321 11.44 -10.98 10.42
C TYR A 321 12.14 -12.34 10.31
N LYS A 322 11.82 -13.25 11.22
CA LYS A 322 12.44 -14.58 11.27
C LYS A 322 11.40 -15.67 11.57
N SER A 323 11.76 -16.90 11.30
CA SER A 323 10.97 -18.03 11.76
C SER A 323 10.81 -18.01 13.29
N ILE A 324 9.58 -18.22 13.77
CA ILE A 324 9.24 -18.19 15.19
C ILE A 324 10.08 -19.18 16.02
N LEU A 325 10.39 -20.35 15.47
CA LEU A 325 11.13 -21.39 16.18
C LEU A 325 12.62 -21.07 16.37
N SER A 326 13.20 -20.21 15.55
CA SER A 326 14.63 -19.90 15.61
C SER A 326 14.93 -18.90 16.71
N LYS A 327 15.64 -19.30 17.74
CA LYS A 327 16.18 -18.37 18.75
C LYS A 327 17.51 -17.81 18.27
N ILE A 328 17.66 -16.50 18.31
CA ILE A 328 18.83 -15.80 17.77
C ILE A 328 19.40 -14.78 18.75
N SER A 329 20.69 -14.49 18.58
CA SER A 329 21.29 -13.24 19.05
C SER A 329 21.69 -12.36 17.86
N ILE A 330 21.72 -11.05 18.08
CA ILE A 330 22.17 -10.06 17.11
C ILE A 330 23.39 -9.34 17.68
N GLU A 331 24.41 -9.16 16.87
CA GLU A 331 25.56 -8.32 17.19
C GLU A 331 25.71 -7.27 16.10
N LEU A 332 25.88 -6.01 16.49
CA LEU A 332 26.16 -4.90 15.60
C LEU A 332 27.63 -4.52 15.69
N ILE A 333 28.29 -4.34 14.55
CA ILE A 333 29.68 -3.88 14.47
C ILE A 333 29.72 -2.61 13.62
N THR A 334 30.33 -1.56 14.17
CA THR A 334 30.50 -0.27 13.49
C THR A 334 31.65 -0.30 12.49
N PRO A 335 31.71 0.67 11.54
CA PRO A 335 32.83 0.81 10.60
C PRO A 335 34.20 0.97 11.26
N VAL A 336 34.26 1.37 12.53
CA VAL A 336 35.51 1.54 13.29
C VAL A 336 35.78 0.39 14.29
N GLY A 337 35.03 -0.72 14.15
CA GLY A 337 35.25 -1.95 14.94
C GLY A 337 34.61 -1.96 16.34
N GLY A 338 33.83 -0.95 16.70
CA GLY A 338 33.01 -1.02 17.93
C GLY A 338 31.95 -2.09 17.83
N THR A 339 31.65 -2.82 18.91
CA THR A 339 30.66 -3.90 18.90
C THR A 339 29.69 -3.80 20.08
N THR A 340 28.42 -4.23 19.85
CA THR A 340 27.44 -4.42 20.94
C THR A 340 27.70 -5.69 21.73
N GLY A 341 28.55 -6.60 21.23
CA GLY A 341 28.51 -7.99 21.62
C GLY A 341 27.20 -8.67 21.22
N ALA A 342 27.06 -9.94 21.55
CA ALA A 342 25.89 -10.72 21.23
C ALA A 342 24.70 -10.31 22.13
N VAL A 343 23.68 -9.69 21.55
CA VAL A 343 22.42 -9.32 22.20
C VAL A 343 21.41 -10.42 21.92
N ILE A 344 20.98 -11.14 22.94
CA ILE A 344 19.93 -12.17 22.79
C ILE A 344 18.59 -11.45 22.52
N VAL A 345 17.91 -11.86 21.46
CA VAL A 345 16.66 -11.25 21.02
C VAL A 345 15.48 -12.02 21.61
N GLU A 346 15.06 -11.57 22.79
CA GLU A 346 13.81 -11.94 23.44
C GLU A 346 12.75 -10.88 23.18
N GLU A 347 11.48 -11.21 23.44
CA GLU A 347 10.41 -10.21 23.40
C GLU A 347 10.72 -9.05 24.36
N GLY A 348 10.56 -7.83 23.87
CA GLY A 348 10.88 -6.60 24.59
C GLY A 348 11.91 -5.72 23.92
N TYR A 349 12.63 -4.94 24.70
CA TYR A 349 13.45 -3.85 24.23
C TYR A 349 14.84 -3.83 24.87
N LYS A 350 15.86 -3.58 24.04
CA LYS A 350 17.26 -3.37 24.48
C LYS A 350 17.86 -2.16 23.77
N GLU A 351 18.56 -1.33 24.51
CA GLU A 351 19.27 -0.18 23.96
C GLU A 351 20.69 -0.05 24.51
N GLY A 352 21.53 0.68 23.79
CA GLY A 352 22.88 1.01 24.23
C GLY A 352 23.55 2.04 23.33
N VAL A 353 24.84 2.27 23.58
CA VAL A 353 25.67 3.18 22.79
C VAL A 353 26.87 2.41 22.26
N ILE A 354 27.15 2.57 20.98
CA ILE A 354 28.28 1.96 20.29
C ILE A 354 28.95 3.00 19.40
N SER A 355 30.24 3.27 19.62
CA SER A 355 31.01 4.27 18.85
C SER A 355 30.27 5.60 18.63
N ARG A 356 29.70 6.17 19.69
CA ARG A 356 28.86 7.41 19.72
C ARG A 356 27.48 7.31 19.07
N ASN A 357 27.11 6.18 18.47
CA ASN A 357 25.76 5.96 17.97
C ASN A 357 24.93 5.24 19.02
N ARG A 358 23.66 5.59 19.14
CA ARG A 358 22.70 4.82 19.92
C ARG A 358 22.17 3.70 19.05
N TYR A 359 22.03 2.51 19.62
CA TYR A 359 21.30 1.44 19.00
C TYR A 359 20.11 1.03 19.85
N GLN A 360 19.10 0.52 19.19
CA GLN A 360 17.92 -0.05 19.83
C GLN A 360 17.54 -1.32 19.08
N ILE A 361 17.24 -2.38 19.84
CA ILE A 361 16.73 -3.63 19.32
C ILE A 361 15.43 -3.92 20.06
N TYR A 362 14.34 -3.99 19.35
CA TYR A 362 13.04 -4.36 19.92
C TYR A 362 12.50 -5.60 19.20
N ASN A 363 11.80 -6.45 19.95
CA ASN A 363 11.11 -7.63 19.42
C ASN A 363 9.66 -7.61 19.88
N THR A 364 8.72 -7.51 18.92
CA THR A 364 7.29 -7.42 19.23
C THR A 364 6.68 -8.75 19.68
N GLY A 365 7.39 -9.86 19.50
CA GLY A 365 6.77 -11.17 19.65
C GLY A 365 5.66 -11.44 18.60
N PRO A 366 4.91 -12.54 18.74
CA PRO A 366 3.82 -12.86 17.84
C PRO A 366 2.66 -11.88 17.98
N ARG A 367 2.00 -11.58 16.85
CA ARG A 367 0.83 -10.70 16.76
C ARG A 367 -0.45 -11.54 16.60
N PRO A 368 -1.64 -11.00 16.90
CA PRO A 368 -2.89 -11.75 16.71
C PRO A 368 -3.11 -12.27 15.28
N PHE A 369 -2.46 -11.66 14.31
CA PHE A 369 -2.63 -11.93 12.86
C PHE A 369 -1.31 -12.27 12.16
N ASP A 370 -0.18 -12.28 12.87
CA ASP A 370 1.11 -12.73 12.34
C ASP A 370 1.89 -13.48 13.44
N ILE A 371 2.15 -14.74 13.19
CA ILE A 371 2.90 -15.60 14.09
C ILE A 371 4.37 -15.21 14.21
N ASN A 372 4.93 -14.53 13.18
CA ASN A 372 6.29 -14.04 13.20
C ASN A 372 6.29 -12.61 13.76
N GLY A 373 6.91 -12.42 14.91
CA GLY A 373 7.11 -11.09 15.46
C GLY A 373 8.07 -10.25 14.60
N GLU A 374 7.98 -8.93 14.78
CA GLU A 374 8.91 -7.99 14.18
C GLU A 374 10.09 -7.74 15.11
N ILE A 375 11.29 -7.74 14.56
CA ILE A 375 12.49 -7.29 15.25
C ILE A 375 12.97 -6.02 14.54
N GLY A 376 12.85 -4.88 15.21
CA GLY A 376 13.38 -3.61 14.72
C GLY A 376 14.77 -3.37 15.27
N ILE A 377 15.69 -3.01 14.38
CA ILE A 377 17.05 -2.58 14.74
C ILE A 377 17.18 -1.11 14.32
N SER A 378 17.26 -0.21 15.30
CA SER A 378 17.40 1.21 15.03
C SER A 378 18.81 1.68 15.36
N LEU A 379 19.43 2.37 14.42
CA LEU A 379 20.67 3.13 14.60
C LEU A 379 20.34 4.60 14.61
N ILE A 380 20.80 5.34 15.60
CA ILE A 380 20.49 6.75 15.76
C ILE A 380 21.79 7.48 16.04
N SER A 381 21.95 8.64 15.43
CA SER A 381 23.11 9.49 15.71
C SER A 381 23.15 9.91 17.17
N GLY A 382 24.30 9.84 17.78
CA GLY A 382 24.62 10.50 19.06
C GLY A 382 25.09 11.94 18.86
N GLY A 383 25.16 12.43 17.65
CA GLY A 383 25.55 13.77 17.22
C GLY A 383 24.67 14.25 16.07
N ASN A 384 25.27 14.72 14.96
CA ASN A 384 24.53 15.15 13.78
C ASN A 384 24.16 13.97 12.89
N PHE A 385 25.08 13.03 12.64
CA PHE A 385 24.91 11.90 11.72
C PHE A 385 25.39 10.59 12.34
N ILE A 386 24.84 9.47 11.83
CA ILE A 386 25.33 8.12 12.14
C ILE A 386 26.74 7.98 11.56
N LEU A 387 27.57 7.18 12.20
CA LEU A 387 28.91 6.84 11.67
C LEU A 387 28.77 6.18 10.28
N SER A 388 29.23 6.87 9.25
CA SER A 388 29.17 6.42 7.86
C SER A 388 30.16 5.29 7.58
N GLY A 389 29.85 4.46 6.58
CA GLY A 389 30.67 3.35 6.13
C GLY A 389 30.02 1.98 6.33
N GLU A 390 30.85 0.93 6.26
CA GLU A 390 30.39 -0.46 6.34
C GLU A 390 30.08 -0.86 7.79
N TRP A 391 28.81 -1.12 8.05
CA TRP A 391 28.29 -1.75 9.26
C TRP A 391 28.08 -3.24 9.04
N THR A 392 28.17 -4.00 10.13
CA THR A 392 27.92 -5.44 10.10
C THR A 392 26.87 -5.81 11.13
N ILE A 393 25.89 -6.62 10.71
CA ILE A 393 24.96 -7.33 11.58
C ILE A 393 25.34 -8.80 11.55
N ILE A 394 25.59 -9.38 12.74
CA ILE A 394 25.80 -10.81 12.86
C ILE A 394 24.58 -11.41 13.55
N ILE A 395 23.93 -12.34 12.88
CA ILE A 395 22.83 -13.15 13.44
C ILE A 395 23.42 -14.51 13.80
N ARG A 396 23.35 -14.90 15.09
CA ARG A 396 23.76 -16.22 15.54
C ARG A 396 22.58 -17.03 16.04
N LEU A 397 22.47 -18.25 15.57
CA LEU A 397 21.51 -19.23 16.06
C LEU A 397 21.91 -19.68 17.47
N ILE A 398 20.98 -19.61 18.43
CA ILE A 398 21.21 -20.03 19.83
C ILE A 398 20.77 -21.47 20.03
N ASP A 399 19.79 -21.91 19.25
CA ASP A 399 19.21 -23.25 19.31
C ASP A 399 19.50 -24.05 18.01
N LYS A 400 18.78 -25.16 17.81
CA LYS A 400 18.97 -26.06 16.67
C LYS A 400 18.00 -25.82 15.50
N TYR A 401 17.02 -24.91 15.66
CA TYR A 401 15.95 -24.72 14.69
C TYR A 401 16.35 -23.67 13.66
N LYS A 402 16.93 -24.14 12.55
CA LYS A 402 17.20 -23.30 11.39
C LYS A 402 15.90 -22.90 10.72
N GLY A 403 15.65 -21.61 10.61
CA GLY A 403 14.52 -21.04 9.91
C GLY A 403 14.97 -20.07 8.84
N ILE A 404 14.03 -19.33 8.27
CA ILE A 404 14.33 -18.24 7.34
C ILE A 404 14.35 -16.91 8.09
N TYR A 405 15.13 -15.96 7.59
CA TYR A 405 15.02 -14.55 7.96
C TYR A 405 14.83 -13.69 6.73
N GLN A 406 14.22 -12.54 6.91
CA GLN A 406 14.04 -11.49 5.92
C GLN A 406 14.31 -10.15 6.60
N MET A 407 15.03 -9.26 5.96
CA MET A 407 15.46 -8.00 6.53
C MET A 407 15.36 -6.89 5.49
N TRP A 408 14.74 -5.77 5.89
CA TRP A 408 14.56 -4.61 5.02
C TRP A 408 15.11 -3.34 5.65
N LEU A 409 15.77 -2.54 4.83
CA LEU A 409 16.00 -1.12 5.05
C LEU A 409 14.75 -0.33 4.63
N PRO A 410 14.56 0.93 5.06
CA PRO A 410 13.57 1.81 4.49
C PRO A 410 13.69 1.90 2.97
N ILE A 411 12.63 2.37 2.28
CA ILE A 411 12.66 2.54 0.83
C ILE A 411 13.62 3.66 0.40
N ALA A 412 14.01 3.65 -0.88
CA ALA A 412 15.01 4.54 -1.46
C ALA A 412 14.68 6.04 -1.26
N GLU A 413 13.40 6.39 -1.30
CA GLU A 413 12.96 7.79 -1.11
C GLU A 413 13.11 8.29 0.35
N GLY A 414 13.34 7.38 1.30
CA GLY A 414 13.57 7.67 2.73
C GLY A 414 15.02 7.56 3.17
N LEU A 415 15.94 7.19 2.27
CA LEU A 415 17.36 6.99 2.55
C LEU A 415 18.25 7.67 1.50
N ASN A 416 19.50 7.91 1.85
CA ASN A 416 20.52 8.22 0.85
C ASN A 416 20.80 6.96 -0.01
N GLU A 417 20.98 7.12 -1.32
CA GLU A 417 21.22 6.03 -2.29
C GLU A 417 22.42 5.13 -1.97
N LYS A 418 23.36 5.62 -1.15
CA LYS A 418 24.53 4.86 -0.69
C LYS A 418 24.25 4.02 0.55
N THR A 419 23.13 4.24 1.25
CA THR A 419 22.71 3.42 2.39
C THR A 419 21.98 2.17 1.87
N LYS A 420 22.68 1.02 1.87
CA LYS A 420 22.17 -0.23 1.27
C LYS A 420 22.89 -1.47 1.78
N PHE A 421 22.29 -2.63 1.62
CA PHE A 421 22.97 -3.91 1.85
C PHE A 421 24.04 -4.16 0.78
N LEU A 422 25.18 -4.74 1.18
CA LEU A 422 26.28 -5.02 0.27
C LEU A 422 26.12 -6.37 -0.46
N SER A 423 25.28 -7.26 0.05
CA SER A 423 24.93 -8.53 -0.59
C SER A 423 23.41 -8.72 -0.57
N PRO A 424 22.66 -7.88 -1.31
CA PRO A 424 21.20 -7.89 -1.30
C PRO A 424 20.63 -9.12 -2.01
N THR A 425 19.40 -9.47 -1.67
CA THR A 425 18.56 -10.38 -2.46
C THR A 425 17.59 -9.59 -3.31
N ILE A 426 17.40 -10.00 -4.55
CA ILE A 426 16.57 -9.31 -5.53
C ILE A 426 15.08 -9.71 -5.46
N THR A 427 14.74 -10.72 -4.67
CA THR A 427 13.37 -11.19 -4.43
C THR A 427 12.80 -10.53 -3.19
N ASN A 428 11.47 -10.59 -3.01
CA ASN A 428 10.77 -10.04 -1.85
C ASN A 428 10.99 -8.52 -1.66
N THR A 429 11.05 -7.81 -2.78
CA THR A 429 11.20 -6.35 -2.87
C THR A 429 9.90 -5.65 -3.27
N LEU A 430 8.77 -6.39 -3.21
CA LEU A 430 7.44 -5.84 -3.44
C LEU A 430 7.08 -4.92 -2.28
N GLY A 431 6.81 -3.65 -2.57
CA GLY A 431 6.48 -2.66 -1.52
C GLY A 431 5.11 -2.90 -0.90
N ILE A 432 4.96 -2.58 0.38
CA ILE A 432 3.66 -2.56 1.05
C ILE A 432 2.90 -1.29 0.62
N PRO A 433 1.60 -1.36 0.21
CA PRO A 433 0.66 -2.47 0.39
C PRO A 433 0.42 -3.36 -0.84
N ALA A 434 1.30 -3.40 -1.84
CA ALA A 434 1.14 -4.30 -3.00
C ALA A 434 1.17 -5.79 -2.64
N THR A 435 1.63 -6.12 -1.44
CA THR A 435 1.63 -7.46 -0.84
C THR A 435 0.26 -7.96 -0.40
N VAL A 436 -0.78 -7.13 -0.42
CA VAL A 436 -2.17 -7.53 -0.12
C VAL A 436 -2.71 -8.42 -1.23
N ASN A 437 -3.27 -9.59 -0.87
CA ASN A 437 -3.72 -10.57 -1.88
C ASN A 437 -4.89 -10.07 -2.73
N SER A 438 -5.86 -9.40 -2.15
CA SER A 438 -7.10 -8.97 -2.81
C SER A 438 -6.98 -7.70 -3.67
N VAL A 439 -5.84 -6.99 -3.63
CA VAL A 439 -5.58 -5.86 -4.53
C VAL A 439 -4.96 -6.33 -5.84
N ILE A 440 -5.00 -5.46 -6.85
CA ILE A 440 -4.26 -5.64 -8.10
C ILE A 440 -2.92 -4.93 -7.95
N SER A 441 -1.84 -5.70 -7.77
CA SER A 441 -0.48 -5.17 -7.69
C SER A 441 0.15 -5.07 -9.08
N VAL A 442 0.75 -3.92 -9.39
CA VAL A 442 1.21 -3.60 -10.74
C VAL A 442 2.71 -3.30 -10.73
N GLY A 443 3.48 -4.16 -11.40
CA GLY A 443 4.89 -3.94 -11.70
C GLY A 443 5.08 -3.03 -12.91
N SER A 444 6.32 -2.62 -13.13
CA SER A 444 6.72 -1.72 -14.22
C SER A 444 7.58 -2.41 -15.26
N TYR A 445 7.34 -2.10 -16.54
CA TYR A 445 8.23 -2.45 -17.63
C TYR A 445 8.41 -1.27 -18.60
N ASN A 446 9.52 -1.27 -19.32
CA ASN A 446 9.78 -0.33 -20.41
C ASN A 446 9.09 -0.83 -21.69
N TYR A 447 8.07 -0.13 -22.14
CA TYR A 447 7.24 -0.57 -23.27
C TYR A 447 7.95 -0.44 -24.64
N VAL A 448 9.04 0.33 -24.74
CA VAL A 448 9.84 0.48 -25.96
C VAL A 448 10.80 -0.69 -26.11
N THR A 449 11.55 -1.00 -25.05
CA THR A 449 12.53 -2.10 -25.04
C THR A 449 11.91 -3.45 -24.70
N ARG A 450 10.69 -3.42 -24.14
CA ARG A 450 9.99 -4.59 -23.58
C ARG A 450 10.79 -5.31 -22.50
N MET A 451 11.61 -4.60 -21.74
CA MET A 451 12.36 -5.14 -20.61
C MET A 451 11.67 -4.75 -19.29
N ILE A 452 11.74 -5.66 -18.30
CA ILE A 452 11.27 -5.32 -16.94
C ILE A 452 12.08 -4.12 -16.39
N SER A 453 11.42 -3.19 -15.73
CA SER A 453 12.11 -2.06 -15.10
C SER A 453 13.00 -2.57 -13.95
N PRO A 454 14.29 -2.22 -13.91
CA PRO A 454 15.19 -2.71 -12.86
C PRO A 454 14.69 -2.40 -11.44
N PHE A 455 14.06 -1.26 -11.26
CA PHE A 455 13.50 -0.80 -9.98
C PHE A 455 12.19 -1.51 -9.59
N SER A 456 11.46 -2.12 -10.54
CA SER A 456 10.16 -2.74 -10.24
C SER A 456 10.23 -3.74 -9.10
N GLY A 457 9.38 -3.57 -8.09
CA GLY A 457 9.27 -4.49 -6.96
C GLY A 457 8.98 -5.93 -7.41
N ARG A 458 9.64 -6.87 -6.77
CA ARG A 458 9.59 -8.30 -7.11
C ARG A 458 9.02 -9.11 -5.97
N GLY A 459 8.20 -10.09 -6.30
CA GLY A 459 7.62 -10.99 -5.34
C GLY A 459 8.59 -12.04 -4.81
N VAL A 460 8.02 -13.06 -4.17
CA VAL A 460 8.75 -14.24 -3.72
C VAL A 460 8.41 -15.43 -4.62
N PRO A 461 9.37 -16.31 -4.91
CA PRO A 461 9.06 -17.60 -5.52
C PRO A 461 8.10 -18.36 -4.61
N THR A 462 6.97 -18.79 -5.15
CA THR A 462 6.00 -19.59 -4.42
C THR A 462 5.68 -20.86 -5.21
N ILE A 463 5.55 -21.97 -4.50
CA ILE A 463 5.12 -23.25 -5.11
C ILE A 463 3.60 -23.35 -5.07
N TYR A 464 2.99 -22.71 -4.06
CA TYR A 464 1.54 -22.71 -3.84
C TYR A 464 1.12 -21.29 -3.44
N GLY A 465 0.19 -20.71 -4.19
CA GLY A 465 -0.37 -19.40 -3.94
C GLY A 465 -0.25 -18.43 -5.11
N GLU A 466 -0.79 -17.23 -4.93
CA GLU A 466 -0.74 -16.19 -5.95
C GLU A 466 0.67 -15.59 -6.04
N VAL A 467 1.15 -15.43 -7.26
CA VAL A 467 2.39 -14.71 -7.54
C VAL A 467 2.11 -13.22 -7.61
N LYS A 468 2.99 -12.42 -7.03
CA LYS A 468 2.97 -10.96 -7.10
C LYS A 468 4.26 -10.45 -7.77
N PRO A 469 4.19 -9.29 -8.49
CA PRO A 469 2.99 -8.50 -8.82
C PRO A 469 1.98 -9.31 -9.63
N ASP A 470 0.71 -8.86 -9.71
CA ASP A 470 -0.30 -9.59 -10.51
C ASP A 470 -0.04 -9.41 -12.00
N VAL A 471 0.23 -8.18 -12.44
CA VAL A 471 0.54 -7.83 -13.83
C VAL A 471 1.61 -6.76 -13.87
N VAL A 472 2.17 -6.53 -15.05
CA VAL A 472 3.01 -5.36 -15.31
C VAL A 472 2.35 -4.43 -16.32
N ALA A 473 2.62 -3.13 -16.18
CA ALA A 473 2.17 -2.10 -17.10
C ALA A 473 3.33 -1.14 -17.44
N PRO A 474 3.21 -0.30 -18.49
CA PRO A 474 4.23 0.71 -18.79
C PRO A 474 4.49 1.64 -17.62
N GLY A 475 5.74 1.77 -17.19
CA GLY A 475 6.14 2.65 -16.10
C GLY A 475 7.44 3.41 -16.33
N GLU A 476 8.03 3.36 -17.53
CA GLU A 476 9.20 4.14 -17.87
C GLU A 476 8.91 5.12 -19.01
N GLY A 477 9.42 6.34 -18.88
CA GLY A 477 9.28 7.37 -19.90
C GLY A 477 7.83 7.77 -20.20
N ILE A 478 6.88 7.88 -19.24
CA ILE A 478 5.41 8.14 -19.42
C ILE A 478 5.08 9.61 -19.30
N THR A 479 4.55 10.26 -20.30
CA THR A 479 4.13 11.65 -20.29
C THR A 479 2.71 11.81 -19.76
N SER A 480 2.49 12.71 -18.80
CA SER A 480 1.18 13.02 -18.24
C SER A 480 1.09 14.46 -17.74
N ALA A 481 -0.10 14.87 -17.28
CA ALA A 481 -0.35 16.20 -16.75
C ALA A 481 0.46 16.46 -15.48
N ILE A 482 1.02 17.66 -15.38
CA ILE A 482 1.62 18.22 -14.16
C ILE A 482 1.01 19.60 -13.89
N PRO A 483 1.14 20.16 -12.68
CA PRO A 483 0.61 21.49 -12.39
C PRO A 483 0.99 22.58 -13.40
N ASN A 484 0.22 23.67 -13.39
CA ASN A 484 0.37 24.82 -14.29
C ASN A 484 0.09 24.50 -15.77
N GLU A 485 -0.93 23.71 -16.05
CA GLU A 485 -1.38 23.34 -17.40
C GLU A 485 -0.28 22.71 -18.27
N SER A 486 0.68 22.06 -17.63
CA SER A 486 1.86 21.49 -18.28
C SER A 486 1.80 19.96 -18.33
N PHE A 487 2.72 19.39 -19.11
CA PHE A 487 2.93 17.94 -19.22
C PHE A 487 4.41 17.64 -19.05
N ASP A 488 4.72 16.60 -18.31
CA ASP A 488 6.09 16.14 -18.12
C ASP A 488 6.17 14.62 -18.13
N THR A 489 7.38 14.13 -18.20
CA THR A 489 7.70 12.71 -18.32
C THR A 489 8.39 12.22 -17.05
N LYS A 490 7.84 11.18 -16.40
CA LYS A 490 8.40 10.61 -15.15
C LYS A 490 8.55 9.07 -15.23
N THR A 491 9.17 8.34 -14.29
CA THR A 491 9.49 6.88 -14.31
C THR A 491 9.27 6.22 -12.94
N GLY A 492 8.51 5.13 -12.85
CA GLY A 492 8.22 4.39 -11.60
C GLY A 492 7.03 3.44 -11.73
N THR A 493 6.86 2.54 -10.77
CA THR A 493 5.66 1.69 -10.68
C THR A 493 4.40 2.50 -10.39
N SER A 494 4.55 3.70 -9.84
CA SER A 494 3.46 4.66 -9.62
C SER A 494 2.74 5.09 -10.90
N MET A 495 3.33 4.84 -12.07
CA MET A 495 2.72 5.16 -13.36
C MET A 495 2.25 3.94 -14.09
N ALA A 496 2.79 2.81 -13.76
CA ALA A 496 2.23 1.52 -14.16
C ALA A 496 0.82 1.33 -13.55
N ALA A 497 0.68 1.59 -12.26
CA ALA A 497 -0.58 1.40 -11.52
C ALA A 497 -1.77 2.20 -12.10
N PRO A 498 -1.71 3.51 -12.40
CA PRO A 498 -2.84 4.25 -12.93
C PRO A 498 -3.27 3.81 -14.35
N HIS A 499 -2.40 3.22 -15.17
CA HIS A 499 -2.83 2.55 -16.40
C HIS A 499 -3.83 1.43 -16.10
N VAL A 500 -3.50 0.58 -15.13
CA VAL A 500 -4.38 -0.53 -14.73
C VAL A 500 -5.63 -0.01 -14.02
N ALA A 501 -5.52 1.04 -13.19
CA ALA A 501 -6.69 1.65 -12.58
C ALA A 501 -7.68 2.20 -13.62
N GLY A 502 -7.18 2.86 -14.65
CA GLY A 502 -7.99 3.29 -15.77
C GLY A 502 -8.64 2.13 -16.53
N ILE A 503 -7.90 1.04 -16.80
CA ILE A 503 -8.45 -0.19 -17.44
C ILE A 503 -9.55 -0.78 -16.56
N CYS A 504 -9.36 -0.86 -15.24
CA CYS A 504 -10.41 -1.28 -14.31
C CYS A 504 -11.66 -0.40 -14.43
N GLY A 505 -11.49 0.92 -14.55
CA GLY A 505 -12.58 1.86 -14.78
C GLY A 505 -13.35 1.58 -16.08
N LEU A 506 -12.65 1.31 -17.18
CA LEU A 506 -13.27 0.92 -18.46
C LEU A 506 -14.04 -0.40 -18.35
N MET A 507 -13.46 -1.41 -17.70
CA MET A 507 -14.09 -2.71 -17.52
C MET A 507 -15.32 -2.63 -16.61
N MET A 508 -15.24 -1.85 -15.52
CA MET A 508 -16.39 -1.64 -14.62
C MET A 508 -17.49 -0.81 -15.27
N GLU A 509 -17.18 0.16 -16.16
CA GLU A 509 -18.18 0.83 -16.98
C GLU A 509 -18.93 -0.18 -17.86
N TRP A 510 -18.19 -1.02 -18.58
CA TRP A 510 -18.78 -2.03 -19.45
C TRP A 510 -19.61 -3.05 -18.66
N GLY A 511 -19.07 -3.55 -17.55
CA GLY A 511 -19.73 -4.59 -16.74
C GLY A 511 -20.91 -4.04 -15.94
N ILE A 512 -20.66 -3.05 -15.09
CA ILE A 512 -21.62 -2.58 -14.08
C ILE A 512 -22.57 -1.53 -14.66
N ILE A 513 -22.06 -0.50 -15.34
CA ILE A 513 -22.88 0.61 -15.83
C ILE A 513 -23.68 0.21 -17.08
N LYS A 514 -23.07 -0.55 -17.98
CA LYS A 514 -23.74 -1.09 -19.18
C LYS A 514 -24.43 -2.45 -18.92
N GLU A 515 -24.44 -2.91 -17.65
CA GLU A 515 -25.17 -4.09 -17.18
C GLU A 515 -24.78 -5.43 -17.83
N ASN A 516 -23.56 -5.53 -18.43
CA ASN A 516 -23.09 -6.80 -19.02
C ASN A 516 -22.64 -7.81 -17.96
N ASP A 517 -22.01 -7.35 -16.87
CA ASP A 517 -21.62 -8.14 -15.70
C ASP A 517 -21.59 -7.26 -14.44
N PRO A 518 -22.69 -7.23 -13.65
CA PRO A 518 -22.80 -6.36 -12.49
C PRO A 518 -21.83 -6.71 -11.35
N PHE A 519 -21.13 -7.85 -11.44
CA PHE A 519 -20.14 -8.31 -10.48
C PHE A 519 -18.69 -8.14 -10.96
N LEU A 520 -18.45 -7.41 -12.05
CA LEU A 520 -17.12 -7.18 -12.61
C LEU A 520 -16.35 -6.13 -11.80
N TYR A 521 -15.91 -6.51 -10.59
CA TYR A 521 -15.09 -5.71 -9.68
C TYR A 521 -14.23 -6.61 -8.79
N GLY A 522 -13.29 -6.04 -8.03
CA GLY A 522 -12.44 -6.74 -7.06
C GLY A 522 -11.72 -7.95 -7.68
N ASN A 523 -11.72 -9.07 -6.99
CA ASN A 523 -11.04 -10.29 -7.44
C ASN A 523 -11.58 -10.85 -8.77
N ARG A 524 -12.87 -10.64 -9.10
CA ARG A 524 -13.40 -11.06 -10.39
C ARG A 524 -12.77 -10.29 -11.54
N LEU A 525 -12.65 -8.97 -11.38
CA LEU A 525 -11.97 -8.13 -12.36
C LEU A 525 -10.47 -8.46 -12.44
N LYS A 526 -9.80 -8.62 -11.29
CA LYS A 526 -8.41 -9.07 -11.19
C LYS A 526 -8.18 -10.36 -11.98
N TYR A 527 -9.06 -11.35 -11.84
CA TYR A 527 -8.98 -12.60 -12.58
C TYR A 527 -8.92 -12.37 -14.11
N TYR A 528 -9.82 -11.55 -14.65
CA TYR A 528 -9.83 -11.30 -16.09
C TYR A 528 -8.66 -10.45 -16.58
N LEU A 529 -8.13 -9.55 -15.75
CA LEU A 529 -6.87 -8.86 -16.06
C LEU A 529 -5.70 -9.85 -16.17
N ILE A 530 -5.63 -10.81 -15.25
CA ILE A 530 -4.61 -11.85 -15.25
C ILE A 530 -4.78 -12.76 -16.47
N MET A 531 -6.00 -13.20 -16.77
CA MET A 531 -6.26 -14.09 -17.92
C MET A 531 -5.93 -13.43 -19.25
N GLY A 532 -6.31 -12.17 -19.43
CA GLY A 532 -6.04 -11.39 -20.64
C GLY A 532 -4.62 -10.81 -20.75
N ALA A 533 -3.76 -10.99 -19.73
CA ALA A 533 -2.39 -10.51 -19.78
C ALA A 533 -1.60 -11.18 -20.92
N ARG A 534 -0.76 -10.42 -21.63
CA ARG A 534 0.10 -10.94 -22.69
C ARG A 534 1.27 -11.71 -22.11
N ARG A 535 1.53 -12.90 -22.67
CA ARG A 535 2.58 -13.85 -22.29
C ARG A 535 3.40 -14.32 -23.49
N ASP A 536 3.66 -13.40 -24.41
CA ASP A 536 4.33 -13.69 -25.69
C ASP A 536 5.87 -13.65 -25.62
N ARG A 537 6.43 -13.51 -24.44
CA ARG A 537 7.88 -13.55 -24.21
C ARG A 537 8.37 -14.99 -24.07
N ALA A 538 9.34 -15.37 -24.90
CA ALA A 538 9.93 -16.72 -24.86
C ALA A 538 11.00 -16.90 -23.76
N ASP A 539 11.48 -15.79 -23.18
CA ASP A 539 12.52 -15.75 -22.13
C ASP A 539 11.94 -15.75 -20.72
N VAL A 540 10.60 -15.77 -20.56
CA VAL A 540 9.92 -15.73 -19.26
C VAL A 540 8.97 -16.92 -19.10
N VAL A 541 9.05 -17.59 -17.96
CA VAL A 541 8.08 -18.62 -17.56
C VAL A 541 7.05 -18.00 -16.62
N TYR A 542 5.80 -17.92 -17.07
CA TYR A 542 4.71 -17.33 -16.29
C TYR A 542 3.99 -18.35 -15.40
N PRO A 543 3.55 -17.94 -14.19
CA PRO A 543 3.78 -16.62 -13.58
C PRO A 543 5.22 -16.44 -13.08
N ASP A 544 5.74 -15.22 -13.15
CA ASP A 544 7.10 -14.82 -12.77
C ASP A 544 7.10 -13.76 -11.67
N ILE A 545 8.08 -13.77 -10.78
CA ILE A 545 8.16 -12.85 -9.63
C ILE A 545 8.37 -11.38 -10.00
N SER A 546 8.78 -11.08 -11.23
CA SER A 546 8.97 -9.72 -11.75
C SER A 546 7.86 -9.33 -12.72
N TRP A 547 7.44 -10.26 -13.58
CA TRP A 547 6.44 -10.04 -14.62
C TRP A 547 5.01 -10.38 -14.17
N GLY A 548 4.84 -10.99 -12.99
CA GLY A 548 3.54 -11.51 -12.57
C GLY A 548 2.98 -12.50 -13.56
N TYR A 549 1.72 -12.30 -13.91
CA TYR A 549 1.03 -13.11 -14.91
C TYR A 549 1.15 -12.55 -16.33
N GLY A 550 1.92 -11.48 -16.56
CA GLY A 550 2.22 -10.91 -17.86
C GLY A 550 1.95 -9.41 -17.99
N GLU A 551 2.11 -8.88 -19.21
CA GLU A 551 1.85 -7.49 -19.56
C GLU A 551 0.33 -7.26 -19.67
N VAL A 552 -0.21 -6.27 -18.96
CA VAL A 552 -1.65 -5.96 -19.05
C VAL A 552 -2.06 -5.60 -20.49
N CYS A 553 -3.18 -6.14 -20.95
CA CYS A 553 -3.79 -5.81 -22.23
C CYS A 553 -5.32 -5.70 -22.08
N ALA A 554 -5.84 -4.49 -22.13
CA ALA A 554 -7.26 -4.23 -21.94
C ALA A 554 -8.15 -5.01 -22.92
N SER A 555 -7.80 -5.04 -24.21
CA SER A 555 -8.60 -5.78 -25.22
C SER A 555 -8.75 -7.26 -24.90
N ASN A 556 -7.63 -7.92 -24.55
CA ASN A 556 -7.67 -9.33 -24.20
C ASN A 556 -8.50 -9.57 -22.93
N SER A 557 -8.38 -8.67 -21.93
CA SER A 557 -9.15 -8.78 -20.69
C SER A 557 -10.66 -8.68 -20.95
N PHE A 558 -11.10 -7.84 -21.87
CA PHE A 558 -12.50 -7.78 -22.31
C PHE A 558 -12.91 -9.05 -23.06
N GLU A 559 -12.07 -9.57 -23.96
CA GLU A 559 -12.32 -10.81 -24.70
C GLU A 559 -12.53 -11.99 -23.73
N GLU A 560 -11.68 -12.12 -22.70
CA GLU A 560 -11.81 -13.17 -21.66
C GLU A 560 -13.14 -13.08 -20.88
N VAL A 561 -13.59 -11.87 -20.51
CA VAL A 561 -14.90 -11.70 -19.84
C VAL A 561 -16.03 -12.12 -20.77
N ILE A 562 -16.00 -11.67 -22.02
CA ILE A 562 -17.06 -11.93 -23.00
C ILE A 562 -17.13 -13.43 -23.31
N ASP A 563 -16.01 -14.09 -23.51
CA ASP A 563 -15.95 -15.52 -23.77
C ASP A 563 -16.50 -16.33 -22.58
N ALA A 564 -16.16 -15.94 -21.35
CA ALA A 564 -16.72 -16.56 -20.16
C ALA A 564 -18.25 -16.41 -20.07
N LEU A 565 -18.79 -15.22 -20.39
CA LEU A 565 -20.23 -14.98 -20.40
C LEU A 565 -20.94 -15.77 -21.54
N ASN A 566 -20.33 -15.88 -22.71
CA ASN A 566 -20.85 -16.67 -23.81
C ASN A 566 -20.90 -18.15 -23.47
N ILE A 567 -19.88 -18.72 -22.83
CA ILE A 567 -19.88 -20.11 -22.37
C ILE A 567 -21.03 -20.34 -21.38
N ILE A 568 -21.25 -19.42 -20.42
CA ILE A 568 -22.33 -19.50 -19.44
C ILE A 568 -23.71 -19.43 -20.14
N SER A 569 -23.86 -18.60 -21.16
CA SER A 569 -25.13 -18.45 -21.91
C SER A 569 -25.42 -19.62 -22.82
N THR A 570 -24.41 -20.24 -23.43
CA THR A 570 -24.52 -21.38 -24.35
C THR A 570 -24.59 -22.73 -23.64
N ALA A 571 -24.04 -22.84 -22.43
CA ALA A 571 -24.30 -23.97 -21.54
C ALA A 571 -25.74 -23.87 -21.03
N GLY A 572 -26.70 -24.19 -21.90
CA GLY A 572 -28.14 -24.08 -21.63
C GLY A 572 -28.61 -24.77 -20.34
N PRO A 573 -29.91 -24.76 -20.03
CA PRO A 573 -30.47 -25.14 -18.71
C PRO A 573 -30.19 -26.58 -18.26
N GLN A 574 -29.41 -27.37 -19.00
CA GLN A 574 -29.02 -28.73 -18.63
C GLN A 574 -28.15 -28.82 -17.38
N PHE A 575 -27.53 -27.73 -16.91
CA PHE A 575 -26.88 -27.67 -15.58
C PHE A 575 -27.83 -27.25 -14.44
N ARG A 576 -29.12 -27.00 -14.74
CA ARG A 576 -30.07 -26.42 -13.79
C ARG A 576 -30.93 -27.39 -12.99
N GLU A 577 -31.12 -28.59 -13.46
CA GLU A 577 -32.07 -29.47 -12.75
C GLU A 577 -31.70 -30.93 -12.82
N GLU A 578 -31.46 -31.79 -12.20
CA GLU A 578 -31.72 -33.22 -12.10
C GLU A 578 -30.65 -34.17 -11.55
N LYS A 579 -29.40 -33.80 -11.34
CA LYS A 579 -28.47 -34.83 -10.86
C LYS A 579 -27.71 -34.57 -9.55
N VAL A 580 -27.90 -33.44 -8.90
CA VAL A 580 -27.18 -33.13 -7.64
C VAL A 580 -28.05 -33.33 -6.39
N LEU A 581 -29.37 -33.45 -6.52
CA LEU A 581 -30.28 -33.47 -5.36
C LEU A 581 -30.75 -34.87 -4.90
N THR A 582 -30.39 -35.94 -5.59
CA THR A 582 -30.92 -37.27 -5.23
C THR A 582 -29.93 -38.26 -4.62
N GLN A 583 -28.70 -37.90 -4.36
CA GLN A 583 -27.70 -38.83 -3.76
C GLN A 583 -26.92 -38.34 -2.55
N TYR A 584 -27.30 -37.26 -1.90
CA TYR A 584 -26.64 -36.80 -0.66
C TYR A 584 -27.66 -36.64 0.49
N ASN A 585 -28.23 -37.72 0.91
CA ASN A 585 -28.73 -37.86 2.29
C ASN A 585 -27.55 -38.31 3.16
N GLU A 586 -27.36 -37.59 4.28
CA GLU A 586 -26.55 -37.97 5.43
C GLU A 586 -25.04 -37.68 5.43
N TYR A 587 -24.59 -36.49 5.05
CA TYR A 587 -23.38 -35.90 5.66
C TYR A 587 -23.59 -34.41 5.85
N ASN A 588 -23.33 -33.89 7.06
CA ASN A 588 -23.26 -32.46 7.38
C ASN A 588 -22.12 -31.78 6.60
N ILE A 589 -22.34 -31.52 5.33
CA ILE A 589 -21.45 -30.69 4.50
C ILE A 589 -21.93 -29.24 4.65
N GLY A 590 -21.00 -28.34 4.94
CA GLY A 590 -21.27 -26.93 5.21
C GLY A 590 -22.21 -26.28 4.19
N LYS A 591 -22.97 -25.29 4.63
CA LYS A 591 -23.98 -24.60 3.80
C LYS A 591 -23.34 -23.98 2.56
N LEU A 592 -23.71 -24.49 1.38
CA LEU A 592 -23.36 -23.87 0.09
C LEU A 592 -24.27 -22.66 -0.12
N PHE A 593 -23.72 -21.46 -0.08
CA PHE A 593 -24.44 -20.24 -0.41
C PHE A 593 -24.32 -19.96 -1.91
N ILE A 594 -25.36 -20.23 -2.67
CA ILE A 594 -25.45 -19.82 -4.08
C ILE A 594 -26.26 -18.51 -4.13
N ARG A 595 -25.61 -17.39 -4.42
CA ARG A 595 -26.31 -16.14 -4.67
C ARG A 595 -26.91 -16.21 -6.08
N ARG A 596 -28.24 -16.21 -6.20
CA ARG A 596 -28.91 -16.09 -7.50
C ARG A 596 -28.69 -14.66 -8.01
N PRO A 597 -28.30 -14.47 -9.28
CA PRO A 597 -28.44 -13.18 -9.92
C PRO A 597 -29.93 -12.82 -9.93
N HIS A 598 -30.28 -11.61 -9.52
CA HIS A 598 -31.61 -11.08 -9.76
C HIS A 598 -31.74 -10.86 -11.27
N MET A 599 -32.76 -11.49 -11.90
CA MET A 599 -33.21 -11.16 -13.24
C MET A 599 -33.84 -9.78 -13.24
#